data_aee76b50f0ca4c9cc2c68bb4d849d25e
#
_entry.id   aee76b50f0ca4c9cc2c68bb4d849d25e
#
_cell.length_a   1.000
_cell.length_b   1.000
_cell.length_c   1.000
_cell.angle_alpha   90.00
_cell.angle_beta   90.00
_cell.angle_gamma   90.00
#
_symmetry.space_group_name_H-M   'P 1'
#
loop_
_entity.id
_entity.type
_entity.pdbx_description
1 polymer ?
#
loop_
_entity_poly.entity_id
_entity_poly.type
_entity_poly.pdbx_seq_one_letter_code
_entity_poly.pdbx_strand_id
1 'polypeptide(L)'
;MQTNSAARSGHDDDAAGVTVACVDDDTLIRLGFADLVPGLGQVLVYERLEPLLADPPDVDVVVLDLWLHAGADPDSEPNLIQGARAVEALHRLGYRVLVYTNERRRHVLAGCLAAGALGIVHKSEPMDAVAAAIRTVAAGGGVVTSALAGLAEAVERRGELPTLSPRQLEVLRGRARGESFKAIGARLYISPKTAEAYMGEVSKRFADYLQSHSPADLENHLGVGIGDLLDPDVDVRAVS
;
A
#
# COMPACT_ATOMS: atom_id res chain seq x y z
N MET A 1 -10.68 -25.52 50.14
CA MET A 1 -9.70 -24.93 49.22
C MET A 1 -10.11 -25.35 47.82
N GLN A 2 -10.94 -24.55 47.17
CA GLN A 2 -11.39 -24.79 45.79
C GLN A 2 -10.86 -23.66 44.95
N THR A 3 -9.97 -23.98 44.01
CA THR A 3 -9.44 -23.08 43.02
C THR A 3 -10.40 -23.00 41.87
N ASN A 4 -11.05 -21.85 41.72
CA ASN A 4 -11.96 -21.55 40.64
C ASN A 4 -11.13 -21.07 39.43
N SER A 5 -10.92 -21.96 38.44
CA SER A 5 -10.33 -21.62 37.17
C SER A 5 -11.45 -21.11 36.26
N ALA A 6 -11.60 -19.79 36.15
CA ALA A 6 -12.51 -19.18 35.19
C ALA A 6 -11.88 -19.28 33.82
N ALA A 7 -12.47 -20.16 32.99
CA ALA A 7 -12.28 -20.19 31.57
C ALA A 7 -12.76 -18.86 30.95
N ARG A 8 -11.84 -18.12 30.34
CA ARG A 8 -12.19 -16.99 29.48
C ARG A 8 -12.83 -17.56 28.22
N SER A 9 -14.13 -17.35 28.12
CA SER A 9 -14.93 -17.66 26.94
C SER A 9 -14.48 -16.74 25.79
N GLY A 10 -13.86 -17.35 24.76
CA GLY A 10 -13.72 -16.72 23.46
C GLY A 10 -15.10 -16.69 22.78
N HIS A 11 -15.64 -15.49 22.62
CA HIS A 11 -16.72 -15.17 21.66
C HIS A 11 -17.05 -13.68 21.85
N ASP A 12 -16.35 -12.81 21.12
CA ASP A 12 -16.78 -11.45 20.75
C ASP A 12 -15.73 -10.68 19.88
N ASP A 13 -14.83 -11.40 19.20
CA ASP A 13 -13.77 -10.74 18.39
C ASP A 13 -14.17 -10.49 16.92
N ASP A 14 -15.40 -10.78 16.51
CA ASP A 14 -15.82 -10.71 15.11
C ASP A 14 -16.60 -9.45 14.72
N ALA A 15 -16.72 -8.45 15.62
CA ALA A 15 -17.46 -7.21 15.39
C ALA A 15 -16.61 -5.92 15.47
N ALA A 16 -15.35 -5.99 15.85
CA ALA A 16 -14.46 -4.84 15.82
C ALA A 16 -13.90 -4.66 14.41
N GLY A 17 -14.40 -3.65 13.68
CA GLY A 17 -13.85 -3.29 12.36
C GLY A 17 -12.35 -2.93 12.47
N VAL A 18 -11.64 -2.98 11.33
CA VAL A 18 -10.21 -2.65 11.24
C VAL A 18 -9.94 -1.24 11.75
N THR A 19 -9.00 -1.11 12.70
CA THR A 19 -8.57 0.19 13.24
C THR A 19 -7.50 0.81 12.34
N VAL A 20 -7.64 2.10 12.02
CA VAL A 20 -6.82 2.78 11.02
C VAL A 20 -6.29 4.10 11.55
N ALA A 21 -5.02 4.39 11.30
CA ALA A 21 -4.49 5.76 11.34
C ALA A 21 -4.36 6.27 9.90
N CYS A 22 -5.08 7.34 9.56
CA CYS A 22 -4.98 8.00 8.26
C CYS A 22 -4.11 9.26 8.40
N VAL A 23 -3.01 9.29 7.66
CA VAL A 23 -2.08 10.43 7.60
C VAL A 23 -2.18 11.07 6.22
N ASP A 24 -2.80 12.24 6.12
CA ASP A 24 -3.07 12.94 4.86
C ASP A 24 -3.22 14.44 5.16
N ASP A 25 -2.61 15.32 4.42
CA ASP A 25 -2.72 16.77 4.60
C ASP A 25 -4.00 17.35 3.98
N ASP A 26 -4.67 16.61 3.09
CA ASP A 26 -5.95 17.01 2.52
C ASP A 26 -7.06 16.94 3.59
N THR A 27 -7.59 18.11 3.94
CA THR A 27 -8.67 18.22 4.94
C THR A 27 -9.92 17.44 4.54
N LEU A 28 -10.28 17.38 3.25
CA LEU A 28 -11.46 16.65 2.80
C LEU A 28 -11.28 15.14 2.96
N ILE A 29 -10.07 14.66 2.67
CA ILE A 29 -9.72 13.24 2.89
C ILE A 29 -9.82 12.93 4.39
N ARG A 30 -9.16 13.71 5.26
CA ARG A 30 -9.20 13.47 6.71
C ARG A 30 -10.61 13.46 7.29
N LEU A 31 -11.42 14.44 6.92
CA LEU A 31 -12.79 14.56 7.44
C LEU A 31 -13.74 13.49 6.90
N GLY A 32 -13.53 13.06 5.66
CA GLY A 32 -14.41 12.09 4.99
C GLY A 32 -13.96 10.64 5.05
N PHE A 33 -12.72 10.34 5.45
CA PHE A 33 -12.15 9.01 5.29
C PHE A 33 -12.96 7.92 5.99
N ALA A 34 -13.35 8.16 7.24
CA ALA A 34 -14.14 7.20 8.01
C ALA A 34 -15.52 6.92 7.40
N ASP A 35 -16.15 7.96 6.83
CA ASP A 35 -17.49 7.86 6.22
C ASP A 35 -17.44 7.29 4.81
N LEU A 36 -16.35 7.55 4.08
CA LEU A 36 -16.19 7.14 2.69
C LEU A 36 -15.69 5.70 2.54
N VAL A 37 -14.95 5.18 3.54
CA VAL A 37 -14.39 3.82 3.49
C VAL A 37 -15.24 2.86 4.31
N PRO A 38 -16.05 2.00 3.68
CA PRO A 38 -17.00 1.15 4.40
C PRO A 38 -16.31 0.05 5.22
N GLY A 39 -16.85 -0.20 6.41
CA GLY A 39 -16.46 -1.35 7.24
C GLY A 39 -15.16 -1.15 8.02
N LEU A 40 -14.74 0.10 8.24
CA LEU A 40 -13.69 0.43 9.19
C LEU A 40 -14.25 0.48 10.61
N GLY A 41 -13.40 0.19 11.58
CA GLY A 41 -13.63 0.43 13.00
C GLY A 41 -13.27 1.87 13.37
N GLN A 42 -12.39 2.03 14.34
CA GLN A 42 -11.89 3.35 14.71
C GLN A 42 -10.95 3.91 13.64
N VAL A 43 -11.13 5.19 13.27
CA VAL A 43 -10.22 5.92 12.39
C VAL A 43 -9.63 7.10 13.15
N LEU A 44 -8.31 7.10 13.30
CA LEU A 44 -7.53 8.22 13.80
C LEU A 44 -7.00 9.01 12.61
N VAL A 45 -7.07 10.34 12.65
CA VAL A 45 -6.65 11.18 11.53
C VAL A 45 -5.52 12.11 11.94
N TYR A 46 -4.52 12.21 11.08
CA TYR A 46 -3.33 13.02 11.28
C TYR A 46 -3.09 13.86 10.03
N GLU A 47 -2.77 15.12 10.20
CA GLU A 47 -2.37 16.02 9.12
C GLU A 47 -0.91 15.81 8.72
N ARG A 48 -0.08 15.36 9.69
CA ARG A 48 1.35 15.12 9.54
C ARG A 48 1.75 13.87 10.28
N LEU A 49 2.92 13.35 9.93
CA LEU A 49 3.41 12.09 10.50
C LEU A 49 3.98 12.25 11.91
N GLU A 50 4.58 13.41 12.22
CA GLU A 50 5.31 13.63 13.47
C GLU A 50 4.48 13.38 14.73
N PRO A 51 3.21 13.83 14.83
CA PRO A 51 2.37 13.53 15.98
C PRO A 51 2.13 12.03 16.18
N LEU A 52 1.96 11.27 15.10
CA LEU A 52 1.80 9.82 15.15
C LEU A 52 3.09 9.13 15.64
N LEU A 53 4.25 9.61 15.18
CA LEU A 53 5.55 9.07 15.61
C LEU A 53 5.87 9.41 17.08
N ALA A 54 5.40 10.58 17.56
CA ALA A 54 5.63 11.02 18.95
C ALA A 54 4.78 10.26 19.96
N ASP A 55 3.55 9.91 19.59
CA ASP A 55 2.61 9.12 20.41
C ASP A 55 1.98 8.02 19.55
N PRO A 56 2.69 6.88 19.37
CA PRO A 56 2.30 5.83 18.46
C PRO A 56 0.99 5.15 18.87
N PRO A 57 -0.10 5.27 18.07
CA PRO A 57 -1.38 4.65 18.39
C PRO A 57 -1.36 3.13 18.17
N ASP A 58 -2.21 2.41 18.88
CA ASP A 58 -2.46 0.98 18.62
C ASP A 58 -3.52 0.86 17.52
N VAL A 59 -3.06 0.61 16.29
CA VAL A 59 -3.91 0.47 15.09
C VAL A 59 -3.44 -0.68 14.20
N ASP A 60 -4.37 -1.26 13.46
CA ASP A 60 -4.09 -2.39 12.56
C ASP A 60 -3.32 -1.95 11.30
N VAL A 61 -3.60 -0.74 10.79
CA VAL A 61 -3.05 -0.22 9.54
C VAL A 61 -2.82 1.29 9.64
N VAL A 62 -1.69 1.74 9.10
CA VAL A 62 -1.47 3.15 8.77
C VAL A 62 -1.70 3.36 7.28
N VAL A 63 -2.67 4.20 6.93
CA VAL A 63 -2.91 4.69 5.57
C VAL A 63 -2.18 6.02 5.42
N LEU A 64 -1.20 6.06 4.52
CA LEU A 64 -0.24 7.15 4.41
C LEU A 64 -0.30 7.82 3.03
N ASP A 65 -0.54 9.13 2.98
CA ASP A 65 -0.19 9.90 1.78
C ASP A 65 1.32 10.12 1.70
N LEU A 66 1.87 10.05 0.50
CA LEU A 66 3.31 10.20 0.28
C LEU A 66 3.76 11.66 0.34
N TRP A 67 2.90 12.59 -0.04
CA TRP A 67 3.24 14.00 -0.19
C TRP A 67 2.42 14.84 0.78
N LEU A 68 2.94 14.98 1.98
CA LEU A 68 2.38 15.86 3.00
C LEU A 68 2.97 17.26 2.79
N HIS A 69 2.14 18.23 2.45
CA HIS A 69 2.61 19.60 2.30
C HIS A 69 3.06 20.15 3.65
N ALA A 70 4.23 20.76 3.71
CA ALA A 70 4.55 21.64 4.82
C ALA A 70 3.48 22.73 4.83
N GLY A 71 2.76 22.87 5.95
CA GLY A 71 1.76 23.94 6.10
C GLY A 71 2.33 25.26 5.61
N ALA A 72 1.49 26.18 5.18
CA ALA A 72 1.83 27.45 4.50
C ALA A 72 2.78 28.40 5.28
N ASP A 73 3.46 27.92 6.28
CA ASP A 73 4.48 28.65 7.02
C ASP A 73 5.83 28.50 6.31
N PRO A 74 6.35 29.56 5.66
CA PRO A 74 7.64 29.55 4.98
C PRO A 74 8.83 29.32 5.93
N ASP A 75 8.61 29.44 7.25
CA ASP A 75 9.60 29.14 8.29
C ASP A 75 9.47 27.71 8.86
N SER A 76 8.53 26.91 8.36
CA SER A 76 8.43 25.49 8.72
C SER A 76 9.65 24.73 8.20
N GLU A 77 10.32 24.05 9.11
CA GLU A 77 11.57 23.33 8.84
C GLU A 77 11.45 22.37 7.65
N PRO A 78 12.48 22.30 6.78
CA PRO A 78 12.47 21.42 5.60
C PRO A 78 12.62 19.92 5.93
N ASN A 79 12.25 19.51 7.12
CA ASN A 79 12.51 18.17 7.67
C ASN A 79 11.25 17.31 7.77
N LEU A 80 10.27 17.54 6.90
CA LEU A 80 9.11 16.65 6.82
C LEU A 80 9.55 15.25 6.40
N ILE A 81 9.23 14.26 7.24
CA ILE A 81 9.43 12.85 6.89
C ILE A 81 8.35 12.44 5.89
N GLN A 82 8.72 12.26 4.63
CA GLN A 82 7.80 11.99 3.51
C GLN A 82 8.28 10.79 2.66
N GLY A 83 7.43 10.34 1.75
CA GLY A 83 7.77 9.32 0.76
C GLY A 83 8.22 8.00 1.41
N ALA A 84 9.26 7.39 0.85
CA ALA A 84 9.80 6.13 1.34
C ALA A 84 10.35 6.22 2.77
N ARG A 85 10.90 7.39 3.17
CA ARG A 85 11.38 7.59 4.56
C ARG A 85 10.25 7.54 5.59
N ALA A 86 9.08 8.05 5.25
CA ALA A 86 7.90 7.97 6.10
C ALA A 86 7.44 6.51 6.27
N VAL A 87 7.42 5.77 5.16
CA VAL A 87 7.11 4.33 5.18
C VAL A 87 8.11 3.57 6.05
N GLU A 88 9.41 3.82 5.87
CA GLU A 88 10.47 3.18 6.65
C GLU A 88 10.36 3.46 8.15
N ALA A 89 10.07 4.71 8.53
CA ALA A 89 9.89 5.11 9.92
C ALA A 89 8.71 4.35 10.57
N LEU A 90 7.57 4.24 9.87
CA LEU A 90 6.40 3.50 10.32
C LEU A 90 6.67 1.99 10.39
N HIS A 91 7.34 1.45 9.38
CA HIS A 91 7.69 0.03 9.32
C HIS A 91 8.62 -0.39 10.49
N ARG A 92 9.60 0.45 10.84
CA ARG A 92 10.48 0.23 12.00
C ARG A 92 9.73 0.19 13.33
N LEU A 93 8.61 0.90 13.44
CA LEU A 93 7.71 0.85 14.60
C LEU A 93 6.76 -0.37 14.57
N GLY A 94 6.85 -1.21 13.54
CA GLY A 94 6.02 -2.41 13.41
C GLY A 94 4.66 -2.20 12.75
N TYR A 95 4.39 -0.99 12.23
CA TYR A 95 3.13 -0.72 11.55
C TYR A 95 3.04 -1.40 10.19
N ARG A 96 1.82 -1.86 9.85
CA ARG A 96 1.44 -2.24 8.50
C ARG A 96 1.05 -1.00 7.73
N VAL A 97 1.80 -0.68 6.67
CA VAL A 97 1.62 0.57 5.91
C VAL A 97 0.96 0.29 4.58
N LEU A 98 -0.17 0.98 4.33
CA LEU A 98 -0.81 1.10 3.02
C LEU A 98 -0.62 2.53 2.52
N VAL A 99 0.08 2.70 1.42
CA VAL A 99 0.24 4.00 0.77
C VAL A 99 -1.03 4.34 -0.02
N TYR A 100 -1.58 5.55 0.20
CA TYR A 100 -2.77 6.07 -0.47
C TYR A 100 -2.43 7.41 -1.12
N THR A 101 -2.15 7.41 -2.43
CA THR A 101 -1.48 8.54 -3.07
C THR A 101 -1.97 8.80 -4.50
N ASN A 102 -1.71 10.01 -5.01
CA ASN A 102 -1.82 10.35 -6.43
C ASN A 102 -0.52 10.11 -7.22
N GLU A 103 0.55 9.66 -6.57
CA GLU A 103 1.84 9.39 -7.20
C GLU A 103 1.74 8.28 -8.26
N ARG A 104 2.41 8.47 -9.39
CA ARG A 104 2.44 7.52 -10.52
C ARG A 104 3.85 7.15 -10.98
N ARG A 105 4.86 7.83 -10.47
CA ARG A 105 6.26 7.54 -10.81
C ARG A 105 6.67 6.20 -10.21
N ARG A 106 7.03 5.26 -11.09
CA ARG A 106 7.29 3.86 -10.70
C ARG A 106 8.42 3.72 -9.70
N HIS A 107 9.50 4.52 -9.83
CA HIS A 107 10.62 4.50 -8.90
C HIS A 107 10.22 4.94 -7.49
N VAL A 108 9.38 5.98 -7.36
CA VAL A 108 8.86 6.42 -6.05
C VAL A 108 8.01 5.31 -5.40
N LEU A 109 7.11 4.70 -6.18
CA LEU A 109 6.26 3.60 -5.68
C LEU A 109 7.10 2.37 -5.30
N ALA A 110 8.12 2.05 -6.09
CA ALA A 110 9.06 0.98 -5.79
C ALA A 110 9.84 1.25 -4.49
N GLY A 111 10.30 2.50 -4.28
CA GLY A 111 10.95 2.92 -3.05
C GLY A 111 10.07 2.72 -1.81
N CYS A 112 8.77 3.01 -1.90
CA CYS A 112 7.83 2.78 -0.80
C CYS A 112 7.69 1.27 -0.47
N LEU A 113 7.65 0.41 -1.48
CA LEU A 113 7.60 -1.04 -1.26
C LEU A 113 8.90 -1.56 -0.64
N ALA A 114 10.04 -1.09 -1.14
CA ALA A 114 11.36 -1.42 -0.58
C ALA A 114 11.50 -0.96 0.87
N ALA A 115 10.87 0.16 1.24
CA ALA A 115 10.82 0.68 2.60
C ALA A 115 9.86 -0.07 3.53
N GLY A 116 9.10 -1.05 3.03
CA GLY A 116 8.23 -1.92 3.82
C GLY A 116 6.73 -1.65 3.71
N ALA A 117 6.28 -0.83 2.73
CA ALA A 117 4.84 -0.73 2.45
C ALA A 117 4.29 -2.09 1.98
N LEU A 118 3.16 -2.50 2.52
CA LEU A 118 2.47 -3.73 2.12
C LEU A 118 1.58 -3.54 0.88
N GLY A 119 1.34 -2.31 0.48
CA GLY A 119 0.59 -2.02 -0.73
C GLY A 119 0.52 -0.53 -1.04
N ILE A 120 0.09 -0.24 -2.26
CA ILE A 120 -0.14 1.12 -2.74
C ILE A 120 -1.50 1.17 -3.43
N VAL A 121 -2.34 2.11 -3.02
CA VAL A 121 -3.64 2.42 -3.63
C VAL A 121 -3.60 3.82 -4.17
N HIS A 122 -4.03 4.00 -5.41
CA HIS A 122 -4.14 5.34 -6.00
C HIS A 122 -5.41 6.04 -5.51
N LYS A 123 -5.34 7.35 -5.20
CA LYS A 123 -6.50 8.15 -4.74
C LYS A 123 -7.68 8.20 -5.72
N SER A 124 -7.50 7.75 -6.97
CA SER A 124 -8.58 7.58 -7.95
C SER A 124 -9.25 6.20 -7.93
N GLU A 125 -8.81 5.26 -7.10
CA GLU A 125 -9.48 3.96 -6.99
C GLU A 125 -10.82 4.13 -6.23
N PRO A 126 -11.82 3.29 -6.54
CA PRO A 126 -13.09 3.31 -5.81
C PRO A 126 -12.92 3.00 -4.32
N MET A 127 -13.76 3.57 -3.47
CA MET A 127 -13.64 3.41 -2.01
C MET A 127 -13.82 1.97 -1.52
N ASP A 128 -14.57 1.13 -2.22
CA ASP A 128 -14.67 -0.29 -1.96
C ASP A 128 -13.33 -1.03 -2.21
N ALA A 129 -12.57 -0.63 -3.21
CA ALA A 129 -11.22 -1.14 -3.46
C ALA A 129 -10.24 -0.67 -2.36
N VAL A 130 -10.35 0.58 -1.90
CA VAL A 130 -9.57 1.09 -0.76
C VAL A 130 -9.87 0.29 0.50
N ALA A 131 -11.15 0.06 0.81
CA ALA A 131 -11.58 -0.73 1.96
C ALA A 131 -11.07 -2.18 1.90
N ALA A 132 -11.11 -2.79 0.71
CA ALA A 132 -10.58 -4.15 0.51
C ALA A 132 -9.05 -4.20 0.71
N ALA A 133 -8.32 -3.18 0.22
CA ALA A 133 -6.89 -3.05 0.41
C ALA A 133 -6.52 -2.91 1.90
N ILE A 134 -7.23 -2.05 2.65
CA ILE A 134 -7.01 -1.86 4.08
C ILE A 134 -7.20 -3.19 4.83
N ARG A 135 -8.29 -3.92 4.58
CA ARG A 135 -8.53 -5.23 5.21
C ARG A 135 -7.44 -6.26 4.88
N THR A 136 -6.98 -6.27 3.64
CA THR A 136 -5.89 -7.18 3.22
C THR A 136 -4.60 -6.85 3.95
N VAL A 137 -4.23 -5.57 4.05
CA VAL A 137 -3.04 -5.11 4.76
C VAL A 137 -3.17 -5.36 6.27
N ALA A 138 -4.35 -5.15 6.86
CA ALA A 138 -4.62 -5.46 8.26
C ALA A 138 -4.39 -6.94 8.58
N ALA A 139 -4.71 -7.83 7.64
CA ALA A 139 -4.41 -9.26 7.75
C ALA A 139 -2.94 -9.62 7.44
N GLY A 140 -2.06 -8.64 7.19
CA GLY A 140 -0.66 -8.84 6.83
C GLY A 140 -0.42 -9.24 5.38
N GLY A 141 -1.45 -9.13 4.52
CA GLY A 141 -1.35 -9.42 3.09
C GLY A 141 -0.81 -8.24 2.29
N GLY A 142 -0.10 -8.54 1.20
CA GLY A 142 0.32 -7.53 0.23
C GLY A 142 -0.80 -7.18 -0.76
N VAL A 143 -0.84 -5.93 -1.21
CA VAL A 143 -1.84 -5.43 -2.17
C VAL A 143 -1.17 -4.90 -3.43
N VAL A 144 -1.53 -5.45 -4.58
CA VAL A 144 -1.11 -4.94 -5.90
C VAL A 144 -2.33 -4.36 -6.61
N THR A 145 -2.49 -3.05 -6.50
CA THR A 145 -3.51 -2.29 -7.23
C THR A 145 -3.06 -1.96 -8.66
N SER A 146 -3.88 -1.22 -9.40
CA SER A 146 -3.51 -0.72 -10.73
C SER A 146 -2.20 0.08 -10.71
N ALA A 147 -1.92 0.80 -9.62
CA ALA A 147 -0.67 1.54 -9.45
C ALA A 147 0.57 0.64 -9.52
N LEU A 148 0.50 -0.56 -8.96
CA LEU A 148 1.60 -1.53 -8.90
C LEU A 148 1.61 -2.55 -10.03
N ALA A 149 0.50 -2.71 -10.76
CA ALA A 149 0.42 -3.71 -11.83
C ALA A 149 1.50 -3.51 -12.91
N GLY A 150 1.83 -2.26 -13.24
CA GLY A 150 2.90 -1.95 -14.17
C GLY A 150 4.30 -2.31 -13.64
N LEU A 151 4.52 -2.24 -12.33
CA LEU A 151 5.75 -2.66 -11.69
C LEU A 151 5.86 -4.19 -11.68
N ALA A 152 4.79 -4.88 -11.28
CA ALA A 152 4.73 -6.34 -11.28
C ALA A 152 4.94 -6.92 -12.70
N GLU A 153 4.38 -6.26 -13.74
CA GLU A 153 4.63 -6.65 -15.13
C GLU A 153 6.11 -6.47 -15.54
N ALA A 154 6.77 -5.41 -15.06
CA ALA A 154 8.18 -5.18 -15.37
C ALA A 154 9.08 -6.25 -14.72
N VAL A 155 8.79 -6.65 -13.48
CA VAL A 155 9.49 -7.73 -12.77
C VAL A 155 9.23 -9.08 -13.44
N GLU A 156 7.98 -9.34 -13.86
CA GLU A 156 7.62 -10.56 -14.58
C GLU A 156 8.37 -10.71 -15.91
N ARG A 157 8.47 -9.65 -16.71
CA ARG A 157 9.19 -9.68 -18.00
C ARG A 157 10.68 -10.04 -17.85
N ARG A 158 11.27 -9.81 -16.69
CA ARG A 158 12.66 -10.19 -16.38
C ARG A 158 12.78 -11.61 -15.85
N GLY A 159 11.66 -12.33 -15.67
CA GLY A 159 11.63 -13.69 -15.15
C GLY A 159 11.87 -13.78 -13.64
N GLU A 160 11.76 -12.66 -12.92
CA GLU A 160 12.02 -12.57 -11.48
C GLU A 160 10.81 -12.99 -10.63
N LEU A 161 9.58 -12.86 -11.17
CA LEU A 161 8.40 -13.39 -10.51
C LEU A 161 8.28 -14.90 -10.71
N PRO A 162 7.80 -15.66 -9.69
CA PRO A 162 7.42 -17.05 -9.88
C PRO A 162 6.47 -17.21 -11.05
N THR A 163 6.61 -18.28 -11.81
CA THR A 163 5.87 -18.54 -13.05
C THR A 163 4.38 -18.26 -12.90
N LEU A 164 3.90 -17.23 -13.58
CA LEU A 164 2.49 -16.92 -13.69
C LEU A 164 1.84 -17.79 -14.78
N SER A 165 0.61 -18.24 -14.54
CA SER A 165 -0.15 -18.89 -15.61
C SER A 165 -0.46 -17.89 -16.74
N PRO A 166 -0.70 -18.36 -17.98
CA PRO A 166 -1.05 -17.48 -19.09
C PRO A 166 -2.24 -16.54 -18.78
N ARG A 167 -3.22 -17.03 -18.02
CA ARG A 167 -4.39 -16.25 -17.62
C ARG A 167 -4.06 -15.17 -16.58
N GLN A 168 -3.25 -15.51 -15.59
CA GLN A 168 -2.75 -14.52 -14.61
C GLN A 168 -1.96 -13.41 -15.30
N LEU A 169 -1.09 -13.78 -16.24
CA LEU A 169 -0.28 -12.83 -17.01
C LEU A 169 -1.15 -11.89 -17.87
N GLU A 170 -2.19 -12.42 -18.54
CA GLU A 170 -3.11 -11.61 -19.33
C GLU A 170 -3.91 -10.62 -18.45
N VAL A 171 -4.30 -11.04 -17.23
CA VAL A 171 -4.98 -10.15 -16.27
C VAL A 171 -4.02 -9.08 -15.76
N LEU A 172 -2.80 -9.44 -15.37
CA LEU A 172 -1.75 -8.50 -14.93
C LEU A 172 -1.49 -7.43 -16.00
N ARG A 173 -1.27 -7.84 -17.25
CA ARG A 173 -1.05 -6.92 -18.38
C ARG A 173 -2.25 -6.01 -18.63
N GLY A 174 -3.48 -6.53 -18.48
CA GLY A 174 -4.68 -5.73 -18.57
C GLY A 174 -4.73 -4.65 -17.50
N ARG A 175 -4.47 -5.01 -16.25
CA ARG A 175 -4.41 -4.05 -15.14
C ARG A 175 -3.29 -3.03 -15.29
N ALA A 176 -2.13 -3.44 -15.76
CA ALA A 176 -1.01 -2.54 -16.05
C ALA A 176 -1.34 -1.48 -17.14
N ARG A 177 -2.28 -1.79 -18.04
CA ARG A 177 -2.83 -0.83 -19.02
C ARG A 177 -4.01 -0.02 -18.49
N GLY A 178 -4.44 -0.23 -17.24
CA GLY A 178 -5.58 0.44 -16.64
C GLY A 178 -6.95 -0.15 -17.01
N GLU A 179 -7.00 -1.35 -17.61
CA GLU A 179 -8.27 -2.02 -17.90
C GLU A 179 -9.01 -2.37 -16.60
N SER A 180 -10.34 -2.14 -16.55
CA SER A 180 -11.17 -2.61 -15.43
C SER A 180 -11.31 -4.15 -15.45
N PHE A 181 -11.61 -4.78 -14.32
CA PHE A 181 -11.89 -6.22 -14.28
C PHE A 181 -13.06 -6.62 -15.17
N LYS A 182 -14.04 -5.73 -15.36
CA LYS A 182 -15.14 -5.94 -16.33
C LYS A 182 -14.63 -6.01 -17.76
N ALA A 183 -13.75 -5.09 -18.16
CA ALA A 183 -13.15 -5.07 -19.50
C ALA A 183 -12.25 -6.30 -19.73
N ILE A 184 -11.41 -6.63 -18.75
CA ILE A 184 -10.55 -7.82 -18.79
C ILE A 184 -11.40 -9.08 -18.89
N GLY A 185 -12.45 -9.19 -18.07
CA GLY A 185 -13.38 -10.34 -18.09
C GLY A 185 -14.04 -10.53 -19.45
N ALA A 186 -14.54 -9.45 -20.04
CA ALA A 186 -15.12 -9.48 -21.38
C ALA A 186 -14.12 -9.93 -22.46
N ARG A 187 -12.89 -9.40 -22.42
CA ARG A 187 -11.83 -9.75 -23.37
C ARG A 187 -11.36 -11.21 -23.24
N LEU A 188 -11.30 -11.74 -22.01
CA LEU A 188 -10.79 -13.08 -21.73
C LEU A 188 -11.89 -14.15 -21.63
N TYR A 189 -13.15 -13.75 -21.84
CA TYR A 189 -14.32 -14.63 -21.70
C TYR A 189 -14.43 -15.29 -20.30
N ILE A 190 -14.16 -14.49 -19.24
CA ILE A 190 -14.29 -14.89 -17.84
C ILE A 190 -15.14 -13.87 -17.08
N SER A 191 -15.63 -14.22 -15.90
CA SER A 191 -16.34 -13.27 -15.05
C SER A 191 -15.39 -12.18 -14.51
N PRO A 192 -15.87 -10.96 -14.24
CA PRO A 192 -15.06 -9.93 -13.57
C PRO A 192 -14.47 -10.44 -12.23
N LYS A 193 -15.25 -11.20 -11.47
CA LYS A 193 -14.82 -11.83 -10.21
C LYS A 193 -13.69 -12.85 -10.42
N THR A 194 -13.70 -13.59 -11.53
CA THR A 194 -12.61 -14.51 -11.88
C THR A 194 -11.34 -13.73 -12.24
N ALA A 195 -11.47 -12.61 -12.97
CA ALA A 195 -10.33 -11.75 -13.27
C ALA A 195 -9.73 -11.14 -12.00
N GLU A 196 -10.57 -10.72 -11.06
CA GLU A 196 -10.16 -10.22 -9.74
C GLU A 196 -9.42 -11.32 -8.94
N ALA A 197 -9.94 -12.55 -8.90
CA ALA A 197 -9.29 -13.67 -8.23
C ALA A 197 -7.90 -13.95 -8.82
N TYR A 198 -7.73 -13.97 -10.14
CA TYR A 198 -6.42 -14.11 -10.77
C TYR A 198 -5.47 -12.98 -10.38
N MET A 199 -5.96 -11.72 -10.32
CA MET A 199 -5.13 -10.61 -9.86
C MET A 199 -4.73 -10.75 -8.39
N GLY A 200 -5.61 -11.26 -7.53
CA GLY A 200 -5.32 -11.56 -6.12
C GLY A 200 -4.16 -12.56 -5.97
N GLU A 201 -4.14 -13.61 -6.79
CA GLU A 201 -3.03 -14.57 -6.80
C GLU A 201 -1.71 -13.94 -7.29
N VAL A 202 -1.77 -13.08 -8.31
CA VAL A 202 -0.61 -12.30 -8.78
C VAL A 202 -0.10 -11.37 -7.68
N SER A 203 -1.03 -10.67 -7.01
CA SER A 203 -0.71 -9.75 -5.90
C SER A 203 0.02 -10.47 -4.77
N LYS A 204 -0.47 -11.65 -4.39
CA LYS A 204 0.19 -12.46 -3.37
C LYS A 204 1.61 -12.82 -3.75
N ARG A 205 1.83 -13.33 -4.96
CA ARG A 205 3.18 -13.70 -5.44
C ARG A 205 4.12 -12.49 -5.52
N PHE A 206 3.58 -11.34 -5.92
CA PHE A 206 4.37 -10.10 -5.96
C PHE A 206 4.70 -9.60 -4.56
N ALA A 207 3.78 -9.70 -3.60
CA ALA A 207 4.06 -9.39 -2.21
C ALA A 207 5.13 -10.30 -1.62
N ASP A 208 5.03 -11.62 -1.85
CA ASP A 208 6.02 -12.60 -1.42
C ASP A 208 7.41 -12.29 -2.02
N TYR A 209 7.44 -11.88 -3.31
CA TYR A 209 8.66 -11.44 -3.99
C TYR A 209 9.26 -10.20 -3.30
N LEU A 210 8.47 -9.17 -3.03
CA LEU A 210 8.93 -7.94 -2.39
C LEU A 210 9.47 -8.19 -0.97
N GLN A 211 8.83 -9.07 -0.20
CA GLN A 211 9.28 -9.44 1.14
C GLN A 211 10.57 -10.27 1.15
N SER A 212 10.86 -10.97 0.06
CA SER A 212 12.05 -11.84 -0.06
C SER A 212 13.28 -11.15 -0.67
N HIS A 213 13.14 -9.90 -1.14
CA HIS A 213 14.21 -9.16 -1.80
C HIS A 213 14.57 -7.89 -1.01
N SER A 214 15.87 -7.59 -0.96
CA SER A 214 16.34 -6.33 -0.36
C SER A 214 16.03 -5.14 -1.27
N PRO A 215 16.03 -3.90 -0.74
CA PRO A 215 15.93 -2.69 -1.57
C PRO A 215 16.94 -2.65 -2.72
N ALA A 216 18.18 -3.07 -2.47
CA ALA A 216 19.23 -3.11 -3.50
C ALA A 216 18.92 -4.13 -4.61
N ASP A 217 18.33 -5.28 -4.28
CA ASP A 217 17.89 -6.26 -5.29
C ASP A 217 16.78 -5.65 -6.15
N LEU A 218 15.81 -4.95 -5.53
CA LEU A 218 14.73 -4.28 -6.24
C LEU A 218 15.25 -3.16 -7.15
N GLU A 219 16.24 -2.38 -6.73
CA GLU A 219 16.90 -1.37 -7.57
C GLU A 219 17.51 -2.00 -8.82
N ASN A 220 18.28 -3.07 -8.65
CA ASN A 220 18.87 -3.82 -9.76
C ASN A 220 17.78 -4.39 -10.69
N HIS A 221 16.74 -4.98 -10.13
CA HIS A 221 15.65 -5.62 -10.87
C HIS A 221 14.77 -4.61 -11.61
N LEU A 222 14.62 -3.40 -11.08
CA LEU A 222 13.84 -2.33 -11.72
C LEU A 222 14.67 -1.49 -12.70
N GLY A 223 16.01 -1.65 -12.67
CA GLY A 223 16.92 -0.87 -13.51
C GLY A 223 16.98 0.60 -13.11
N VAL A 224 16.79 0.90 -11.83
CA VAL A 224 17.06 2.20 -11.19
C VAL A 224 18.46 2.19 -10.60
N GLY A 225 19.04 3.37 -10.37
CA GLY A 225 20.38 3.47 -9.79
C GLY A 225 20.42 3.01 -8.32
N ILE A 226 21.61 2.67 -7.85
CA ILE A 226 21.83 2.27 -6.45
C ILE A 226 21.53 3.47 -5.55
N GLY A 227 20.58 3.29 -4.60
CA GLY A 227 20.11 4.32 -3.68
C GLY A 227 18.91 5.13 -4.17
N ASP A 228 18.56 5.05 -5.45
CA ASP A 228 17.43 5.81 -6.04
C ASP A 228 16.07 5.47 -5.42
N LEU A 229 15.91 4.29 -4.87
CA LEU A 229 14.67 3.89 -4.20
C LEU A 229 14.57 4.45 -2.77
N LEU A 230 15.71 4.79 -2.16
CA LEU A 230 15.78 5.26 -0.76
C LEU A 230 16.07 6.76 -0.66
N ASP A 231 16.51 7.40 -1.76
CA ASP A 231 16.82 8.83 -1.79
C ASP A 231 15.69 9.64 -2.45
N PRO A 232 14.91 10.41 -1.68
CA PRO A 232 13.81 11.22 -2.20
C PRO A 232 14.30 12.49 -2.93
N ASP A 233 15.60 12.86 -2.83
CA ASP A 233 16.15 14.09 -3.36
C ASP A 233 16.80 13.96 -4.75
N VAL A 234 16.69 12.81 -5.41
CA VAL A 234 17.14 12.70 -6.80
C VAL A 234 16.18 13.47 -7.70
N ASP A 235 16.57 14.70 -7.97
CA ASP A 235 15.89 15.59 -8.91
C ASP A 235 16.01 14.99 -10.34
N VAL A 236 14.94 14.35 -10.80
CA VAL A 236 14.82 13.72 -12.13
C VAL A 236 14.92 14.76 -13.28
N ARG A 237 15.18 16.05 -13.00
CA ARG A 237 15.42 17.08 -14.01
C ARG A 237 16.80 17.01 -14.67
N ALA A 238 17.68 16.13 -14.21
CA ALA A 238 19.06 16.03 -14.72
C ALA A 238 19.27 14.94 -15.80
N VAL A 239 18.22 14.23 -16.22
CA VAL A 239 18.30 13.20 -17.29
C VAL A 239 17.32 13.56 -18.39
N SER A 240 17.73 14.50 -19.21
CA SER A 240 17.13 14.77 -20.54
C SER A 240 18.21 14.69 -21.58
#